data_f554c959ecc173838203a259c5b26dd5
#
_entry.id   f554c959ecc173838203a259c5b26dd5
#
_cell.length_a   1.000
_cell.length_b   1.000
_cell.length_c   1.000
_cell.angle_alpha   90.00
_cell.angle_beta   90.00
_cell.angle_gamma   90.00
#
_symmetry.space_group_name_H-M   'P 1'
#
loop_
_entity.id
_entity.type
_entity.pdbx_description
1 polymer ?
#
loop_
_entity_poly.entity_id
_entity_poly.type
_entity_poly.pdbx_seq_one_letter_code
_entity_poly.pdbx_strand_id
1 'polypeptide(L)'
;SSLTASDAVPNFANTIAALEGAGRAMDRVRTIYEVFSGTMSSPEVQAVEREMAPKLAALADRIFQNEKLFARIEAVYGTRESSGLTPEQQRLVWLDYTNFVRAGAKLDGPAKKRLSEINQRLATLFTQFSQNVLADETDYVLVLDSEADLAGLPPSLRAAASAAAESRGHAGKWAILNTRSSMEPFLTYSDRRDLREKVWRTYFSRGDNG
;
A
#
# COMPACT_ATOMS: atom_id res chain seq x y z
N SER A 1 -21.16 -8.34 -15.32
CA SER A 1 -20.13 -8.61 -16.33
C SER A 1 -20.58 -9.76 -17.24
N SER A 2 -20.05 -9.86 -18.45
CA SER A 2 -20.34 -10.95 -19.39
C SER A 2 -20.02 -12.35 -18.83
N LEU A 3 -19.03 -12.45 -17.95
CA LEU A 3 -18.62 -13.69 -17.29
C LEU A 3 -19.72 -14.29 -16.40
N THR A 4 -20.44 -13.46 -15.66
CA THR A 4 -21.51 -13.92 -14.74
C THR A 4 -22.86 -14.10 -15.43
N ALA A 5 -22.99 -13.66 -16.68
CA ALA A 5 -24.17 -13.82 -17.50
C ALA A 5 -24.07 -14.99 -18.49
N SER A 6 -22.94 -15.69 -18.56
CA SER A 6 -22.73 -16.80 -19.49
C SER A 6 -23.32 -18.11 -18.95
N ASP A 7 -24.18 -18.74 -19.70
CA ASP A 7 -24.75 -20.08 -19.43
C ASP A 7 -23.82 -21.22 -19.87
N ALA A 8 -22.69 -20.89 -20.53
CA ALA A 8 -21.72 -21.89 -20.98
C ALA A 8 -21.09 -22.63 -19.80
N VAL A 9 -20.87 -23.93 -19.94
CA VAL A 9 -20.17 -24.76 -18.94
C VAL A 9 -18.82 -24.12 -18.61
N PRO A 10 -18.52 -23.90 -17.33
CA PRO A 10 -17.26 -23.29 -16.91
C PRO A 10 -16.04 -24.13 -17.32
N ASN A 11 -15.05 -23.48 -17.90
CA ASN A 11 -13.75 -24.06 -18.21
C ASN A 11 -12.65 -23.01 -18.05
N PHE A 12 -11.38 -23.43 -18.20
CA PHE A 12 -10.24 -22.52 -18.05
C PHE A 12 -10.34 -21.28 -18.92
N ALA A 13 -10.67 -21.44 -20.21
CA ALA A 13 -10.70 -20.34 -21.17
C ALA A 13 -11.80 -19.31 -20.90
N ASN A 14 -13.03 -19.79 -20.65
CA ASN A 14 -14.20 -18.93 -20.46
C ASN A 14 -14.43 -18.47 -19.01
N THR A 15 -13.56 -18.84 -18.09
CA THR A 15 -13.67 -18.46 -16.68
C THR A 15 -12.38 -17.84 -16.18
N ILE A 16 -11.28 -18.61 -16.10
CA ILE A 16 -10.01 -18.14 -15.54
C ILE A 16 -9.30 -17.16 -16.49
N ALA A 17 -9.01 -17.56 -17.72
CA ALA A 17 -8.36 -16.68 -18.69
C ALA A 17 -9.20 -15.42 -19.02
N ALA A 18 -10.53 -15.58 -19.04
CA ALA A 18 -11.42 -14.44 -19.22
C ALA A 18 -11.45 -13.49 -18.01
N LEU A 19 -11.29 -14.00 -16.78
CA LEU A 19 -11.17 -13.19 -15.57
C LEU A 19 -9.85 -12.40 -15.58
N GLU A 20 -8.74 -13.03 -15.91
CA GLU A 20 -7.42 -12.39 -16.05
C GLU A 20 -7.43 -11.26 -17.09
N GLY A 21 -8.23 -11.42 -18.14
CA GLY A 21 -8.38 -10.41 -19.19
C GLY A 21 -9.32 -9.24 -18.83
N ALA A 22 -10.19 -9.40 -17.83
CA ALA A 22 -11.32 -8.49 -17.61
C ALA A 22 -10.94 -7.15 -16.98
N GLY A 23 -9.79 -7.05 -16.27
CA GLY A 23 -9.36 -5.89 -15.47
C GLY A 23 -8.51 -4.86 -16.21
N ARG A 24 -7.98 -5.16 -17.41
CA ARG A 24 -6.90 -4.42 -18.06
C ARG A 24 -7.08 -2.90 -18.21
N ALA A 25 -8.31 -2.43 -18.45
CA ALA A 25 -8.58 -1.00 -18.55
C ALA A 25 -8.45 -0.31 -17.19
N MET A 26 -8.98 -0.95 -16.14
CA MET A 26 -8.89 -0.46 -14.77
C MET A 26 -7.45 -0.51 -14.27
N ASP A 27 -6.71 -1.58 -14.58
CA ASP A 27 -5.31 -1.74 -14.16
C ASP A 27 -4.43 -0.63 -14.73
N ARG A 28 -4.63 -0.24 -16.00
CA ARG A 28 -3.90 0.90 -16.59
C ARG A 28 -4.16 2.22 -15.87
N VAL A 29 -5.42 2.51 -15.55
CA VAL A 29 -5.78 3.73 -14.81
C VAL A 29 -5.20 3.68 -13.40
N ARG A 30 -5.32 2.52 -12.75
CA ARG A 30 -4.82 2.29 -11.40
C ARG A 30 -3.30 2.42 -11.31
N THR A 31 -2.56 1.90 -12.28
CA THR A 31 -1.09 2.05 -12.34
C THR A 31 -0.68 3.52 -12.39
N ILE A 32 -1.35 4.33 -13.21
CA ILE A 32 -1.07 5.77 -13.28
C ILE A 32 -1.42 6.45 -11.96
N TYR A 33 -2.58 6.14 -11.39
CA TYR A 33 -3.01 6.66 -10.09
C TYR A 33 -2.01 6.33 -8.98
N GLU A 34 -1.52 5.07 -8.90
CA GLU A 34 -0.56 4.62 -7.90
C GLU A 34 0.81 5.32 -8.05
N VAL A 35 1.24 5.62 -9.28
CA VAL A 35 2.45 6.43 -9.52
C VAL A 35 2.27 7.84 -8.97
N PHE A 36 1.16 8.51 -9.28
CA PHE A 36 0.90 9.87 -8.78
C PHE A 36 0.79 9.91 -7.26
N SER A 37 0.02 9.01 -6.66
CA SER A 37 -0.16 8.98 -5.20
C SER A 37 1.13 8.63 -4.46
N GLY A 38 1.96 7.74 -5.02
CA GLY A 38 3.20 7.30 -4.38
C GLY A 38 4.40 8.24 -4.57
N THR A 39 4.40 9.11 -5.60
CA THR A 39 5.59 9.92 -5.94
C THR A 39 5.34 11.41 -6.06
N MET A 40 4.10 11.83 -6.28
CA MET A 40 3.73 13.23 -6.52
C MET A 40 2.56 13.65 -5.60
N SER A 41 2.64 13.25 -4.33
CA SER A 41 1.60 13.56 -3.35
C SER A 41 1.42 15.06 -3.17
N SER A 42 0.16 15.52 -3.26
CA SER A 42 -0.27 16.88 -2.95
C SER A 42 -1.57 16.80 -2.14
N PRO A 43 -2.03 17.92 -1.54
CA PRO A 43 -3.32 17.95 -0.85
C PRO A 43 -4.49 17.46 -1.71
N GLU A 44 -4.49 17.78 -3.01
CA GLU A 44 -5.50 17.35 -3.97
C GLU A 44 -5.43 15.85 -4.25
N VAL A 45 -4.21 15.31 -4.45
CA VAL A 45 -4.00 13.86 -4.64
C VAL A 45 -4.41 13.11 -3.39
N GLN A 46 -4.05 13.58 -2.21
CA GLN A 46 -4.46 12.97 -0.92
C GLN A 46 -5.98 12.99 -0.73
N ALA A 47 -6.67 14.04 -1.18
CA ALA A 47 -8.13 14.09 -1.15
C ALA A 47 -8.75 13.01 -2.04
N VAL A 48 -8.19 12.80 -3.24
CA VAL A 48 -8.59 11.71 -4.15
C VAL A 48 -8.33 10.34 -3.52
N GLU A 49 -7.19 10.15 -2.87
CA GLU A 49 -6.89 8.89 -2.17
C GLU A 49 -7.94 8.56 -1.10
N ARG A 50 -8.29 9.53 -0.26
CA ARG A 50 -9.32 9.36 0.78
C ARG A 50 -10.69 9.00 0.19
N GLU A 51 -11.05 9.61 -0.95
CA GLU A 51 -12.30 9.33 -1.63
C GLU A 51 -12.30 7.95 -2.31
N MET A 52 -11.20 7.60 -2.96
CA MET A 52 -11.13 6.39 -3.80
C MET A 52 -10.87 5.11 -3.02
N ALA A 53 -10.14 5.15 -1.90
CA ALA A 53 -9.79 3.97 -1.13
C ALA A 53 -11.00 3.09 -0.74
N PRO A 54 -12.07 3.60 -0.11
CA PRO A 54 -13.24 2.79 0.20
C PRO A 54 -14.01 2.34 -1.05
N LYS A 55 -14.01 3.12 -2.13
CA LYS A 55 -14.69 2.75 -3.39
C LYS A 55 -13.97 1.58 -4.09
N LEU A 56 -12.64 1.58 -4.07
CA LEU A 56 -11.82 0.49 -4.62
C LEU A 56 -11.97 -0.79 -3.77
N ALA A 57 -12.01 -0.67 -2.44
CA ALA A 57 -12.30 -1.79 -1.55
C ALA A 57 -13.69 -2.38 -1.83
N ALA A 58 -14.72 -1.55 -1.95
CA ALA A 58 -16.07 -1.99 -2.29
C ALA A 58 -16.15 -2.64 -3.69
N LEU A 59 -15.36 -2.19 -4.65
CA LEU A 59 -15.27 -2.82 -5.96
C LEU A 59 -14.65 -4.22 -5.86
N ALA A 60 -13.55 -4.37 -5.12
CA ALA A 60 -12.90 -5.64 -4.86
C ALA A 60 -13.87 -6.63 -4.19
N ASP A 61 -14.59 -6.20 -3.16
CA ASP A 61 -15.60 -7.03 -2.49
C ASP A 61 -16.70 -7.51 -3.44
N ARG A 62 -17.20 -6.63 -4.32
CA ARG A 62 -18.21 -7.01 -5.33
C ARG A 62 -17.71 -8.07 -6.32
N ILE A 63 -16.41 -8.10 -6.59
CA ILE A 63 -15.79 -9.12 -7.45
C ILE A 63 -15.60 -10.42 -6.67
N PHE A 64 -14.88 -10.36 -5.54
CA PHE A 64 -14.49 -11.55 -4.80
C PHE A 64 -15.67 -12.25 -4.09
N GLN A 65 -16.71 -11.51 -3.72
CA GLN A 65 -17.89 -12.06 -3.06
C GLN A 65 -19.03 -12.40 -4.05
N ASN A 66 -18.78 -12.29 -5.37
CA ASN A 66 -19.78 -12.61 -6.37
C ASN A 66 -19.98 -14.13 -6.46
N GLU A 67 -21.16 -14.59 -6.05
CA GLU A 67 -21.50 -16.01 -5.97
C GLU A 67 -21.47 -16.71 -7.31
N LYS A 68 -22.00 -16.07 -8.37
CA LYS A 68 -22.01 -16.64 -9.71
C LYS A 68 -20.60 -16.79 -10.29
N LEU A 69 -19.75 -15.80 -10.06
CA LEU A 69 -18.35 -15.85 -10.47
C LEU A 69 -17.60 -16.94 -9.71
N PHE A 70 -17.77 -16.98 -8.39
CA PHE A 70 -17.13 -17.99 -7.56
C PHE A 70 -17.56 -19.41 -7.90
N ALA A 71 -18.85 -19.64 -8.15
CA ALA A 71 -19.34 -20.97 -8.58
C ALA A 71 -18.67 -21.45 -9.87
N ARG A 72 -18.42 -20.54 -10.84
CA ARG A 72 -17.67 -20.90 -12.06
C ARG A 72 -16.22 -21.24 -11.78
N ILE A 73 -15.54 -20.46 -10.93
CA ILE A 73 -14.15 -20.71 -10.52
C ILE A 73 -14.05 -22.05 -9.76
N GLU A 74 -14.98 -22.32 -8.85
CA GLU A 74 -15.03 -23.57 -8.07
C GLU A 74 -15.25 -24.79 -8.96
N ALA A 75 -16.10 -24.70 -9.98
CA ALA A 75 -16.31 -25.76 -10.97
C ALA A 75 -15.02 -26.08 -11.75
N VAL A 76 -14.29 -25.05 -12.23
CA VAL A 76 -13.01 -25.24 -12.93
C VAL A 76 -11.96 -25.80 -11.97
N TYR A 77 -11.93 -25.34 -10.72
CA TYR A 77 -11.03 -25.85 -9.70
C TYR A 77 -11.24 -27.35 -9.41
N GLY A 78 -12.49 -27.78 -9.34
CA GLY A 78 -12.84 -29.19 -9.09
C GLY A 78 -12.37 -30.15 -10.18
N THR A 79 -12.23 -29.67 -11.41
CA THR A 79 -11.82 -30.49 -12.57
C THR A 79 -10.40 -30.24 -13.05
N ARG A 80 -9.64 -29.36 -12.41
CA ARG A 80 -8.33 -28.86 -12.88
C ARG A 80 -7.31 -29.96 -13.21
N GLU A 81 -7.31 -31.04 -12.45
CA GLU A 81 -6.34 -32.14 -12.62
C GLU A 81 -6.69 -33.07 -13.78
N SER A 82 -7.99 -33.16 -14.12
CA SER A 82 -8.51 -34.05 -15.17
C SER A 82 -8.82 -33.33 -16.51
N SER A 83 -8.70 -31.99 -16.57
CA SER A 83 -9.08 -31.19 -17.74
C SER A 83 -7.94 -30.96 -18.74
N GLY A 84 -6.81 -31.66 -18.65
CA GLY A 84 -5.68 -31.52 -19.58
C GLY A 84 -4.98 -30.16 -19.48
N LEU A 85 -5.09 -29.45 -18.36
CA LEU A 85 -4.42 -28.17 -18.12
C LEU A 85 -2.93 -28.36 -17.88
N THR A 86 -2.11 -27.40 -18.33
CA THR A 86 -0.69 -27.39 -17.98
C THR A 86 -0.49 -27.15 -16.47
N PRO A 87 0.68 -27.48 -15.88
CA PRO A 87 0.97 -27.23 -14.48
C PRO A 87 0.77 -25.74 -14.09
N GLU A 88 1.15 -24.81 -14.96
CA GLU A 88 0.97 -23.37 -14.75
C GLU A 88 -0.53 -22.97 -14.74
N GLN A 89 -1.31 -23.52 -15.65
CA GLN A 89 -2.74 -23.31 -15.69
C GLN A 89 -3.43 -23.89 -14.45
N GLN A 90 -3.06 -25.08 -14.01
CA GLN A 90 -3.56 -25.67 -12.76
C GLN A 90 -3.20 -24.82 -11.54
N ARG A 91 -1.97 -24.28 -11.52
CA ARG A 91 -1.53 -23.36 -10.46
C ARG A 91 -2.33 -22.05 -10.45
N LEU A 92 -2.62 -21.47 -11.61
CA LEU A 92 -3.44 -20.27 -11.73
C LEU A 92 -4.86 -20.52 -11.23
N VAL A 93 -5.50 -21.60 -11.64
CA VAL A 93 -6.83 -22.02 -11.15
C VAL A 93 -6.84 -22.16 -9.61
N TRP A 94 -5.81 -22.79 -9.05
CA TRP A 94 -5.66 -22.92 -7.60
C TRP A 94 -5.50 -21.56 -6.91
N LEU A 95 -4.73 -20.66 -7.51
CA LEU A 95 -4.49 -19.34 -6.98
C LEU A 95 -5.79 -18.52 -6.93
N ASP A 96 -6.52 -18.45 -8.05
CA ASP A 96 -7.80 -17.74 -8.12
C ASP A 96 -8.81 -18.30 -7.13
N TYR A 97 -9.00 -19.61 -7.10
CA TYR A 97 -9.89 -20.26 -6.13
C TYR A 97 -9.52 -19.90 -4.69
N THR A 98 -8.23 -20.00 -4.35
CA THR A 98 -7.74 -19.72 -3.00
C THR A 98 -7.91 -18.24 -2.62
N ASN A 99 -7.65 -17.32 -3.54
CA ASN A 99 -7.82 -15.89 -3.34
C ASN A 99 -9.30 -15.53 -3.11
N PHE A 100 -10.22 -16.09 -3.90
CA PHE A 100 -11.65 -15.89 -3.70
C PHE A 100 -12.13 -16.45 -2.35
N VAL A 101 -11.70 -17.65 -1.96
CA VAL A 101 -12.03 -18.23 -0.64
C VAL A 101 -11.53 -17.37 0.49
N ARG A 102 -10.27 -16.90 0.43
CA ARG A 102 -9.67 -16.02 1.44
C ARG A 102 -10.34 -14.65 1.52
N ALA A 103 -10.82 -14.14 0.39
CA ALA A 103 -11.58 -12.89 0.32
C ALA A 103 -13.06 -13.04 0.72
N GLY A 104 -13.46 -14.22 1.23
CA GLY A 104 -14.78 -14.43 1.80
C GLY A 104 -15.86 -14.94 0.84
N ALA A 105 -15.49 -15.50 -0.33
CA ALA A 105 -16.46 -16.01 -1.30
C ALA A 105 -17.40 -17.07 -0.71
N LYS A 106 -16.94 -17.88 0.25
CA LYS A 106 -17.71 -18.95 0.93
C LYS A 106 -18.51 -18.47 2.14
N LEU A 107 -18.40 -17.24 2.54
CA LEU A 107 -19.18 -16.69 3.65
C LEU A 107 -20.66 -16.55 3.27
N ASP A 108 -21.54 -16.61 4.25
CA ASP A 108 -22.95 -16.29 4.10
C ASP A 108 -23.19 -14.79 3.88
N GLY A 109 -24.42 -14.40 3.54
CA GLY A 109 -24.77 -13.03 3.24
C GLY A 109 -24.46 -12.04 4.39
N PRO A 110 -24.87 -12.31 5.63
CA PRO A 110 -24.54 -11.47 6.77
C PRO A 110 -23.04 -11.30 7.01
N ALA A 111 -22.26 -12.38 6.92
CA ALA A 111 -20.81 -12.36 7.09
C ALA A 111 -20.10 -11.62 5.93
N LYS A 112 -20.55 -11.79 4.68
CA LYS A 112 -20.06 -11.02 3.52
C LYS A 112 -20.29 -9.53 3.71
N LYS A 113 -21.49 -9.13 4.15
CA LYS A 113 -21.79 -7.72 4.43
C LYS A 113 -20.86 -7.15 5.50
N ARG A 114 -20.68 -7.88 6.60
CA ARG A 114 -19.78 -7.46 7.69
C ARG A 114 -18.32 -7.35 7.23
N LEU A 115 -17.85 -8.31 6.43
CA LEU A 115 -16.51 -8.28 5.85
C LEU A 115 -16.30 -7.04 4.96
N SER A 116 -17.30 -6.71 4.13
CA SER A 116 -17.24 -5.53 3.26
C SER A 116 -17.18 -4.22 4.06
N GLU A 117 -17.96 -4.10 5.14
CA GLU A 117 -17.88 -2.95 6.05
C GLU A 117 -16.47 -2.81 6.68
N ILE A 118 -15.87 -3.93 7.10
CA ILE A 118 -14.52 -3.97 7.65
C ILE A 118 -13.50 -3.55 6.59
N ASN A 119 -13.55 -4.12 5.39
CA ASN A 119 -12.62 -3.82 4.30
C ASN A 119 -12.63 -2.34 3.91
N GLN A 120 -13.81 -1.73 3.78
CA GLN A 120 -13.93 -0.31 3.49
C GLN A 120 -13.39 0.57 4.63
N ARG A 121 -13.66 0.17 5.89
CA ARG A 121 -13.12 0.87 7.06
C ARG A 121 -11.58 0.76 7.12
N LEU A 122 -11.04 -0.42 6.89
CA LEU A 122 -9.59 -0.64 6.82
C LEU A 122 -8.94 0.18 5.71
N ALA A 123 -9.54 0.20 4.51
CA ALA A 123 -9.03 1.02 3.41
C ALA A 123 -8.95 2.51 3.80
N THR A 124 -9.97 3.04 4.45
CA THR A 124 -9.97 4.41 4.96
C THR A 124 -8.86 4.63 6.01
N LEU A 125 -8.74 3.73 6.98
CA LEU A 125 -7.76 3.85 8.06
C LEU A 125 -6.32 3.73 7.55
N PHE A 126 -6.04 2.80 6.63
CA PHE A 126 -4.70 2.67 6.04
C PHE A 126 -4.31 3.91 5.22
N THR A 127 -5.25 4.48 4.46
CA THR A 127 -5.00 5.73 3.74
C THR A 127 -4.69 6.87 4.70
N GLN A 128 -5.49 7.03 5.76
CA GLN A 128 -5.26 8.05 6.77
C GLN A 128 -3.92 7.86 7.48
N PHE A 129 -3.60 6.64 7.90
CA PHE A 129 -2.32 6.32 8.54
C PHE A 129 -1.13 6.65 7.62
N SER A 130 -1.20 6.28 6.34
CA SER A 130 -0.14 6.59 5.38
C SER A 130 0.05 8.10 5.19
N GLN A 131 -1.04 8.86 5.18
CA GLN A 131 -0.98 10.32 5.08
C GLN A 131 -0.45 10.96 6.37
N ASN A 132 -0.77 10.41 7.55
CA ASN A 132 -0.18 10.85 8.82
C ASN A 132 1.34 10.61 8.86
N VAL A 133 1.80 9.43 8.40
CA VAL A 133 3.24 9.13 8.28
C VAL A 133 3.94 10.13 7.39
N LEU A 134 3.34 10.47 6.23
CA LEU A 134 3.90 11.45 5.30
C LEU A 134 3.95 12.86 5.91
N ALA A 135 2.93 13.26 6.65
CA ALA A 135 2.91 14.54 7.37
C ALA A 135 4.03 14.58 8.42
N ASP A 136 4.17 13.54 9.24
CA ASP A 136 5.24 13.45 10.25
C ASP A 136 6.64 13.46 9.62
N GLU A 137 6.83 12.91 8.42
CA GLU A 137 8.08 13.01 7.66
C GLU A 137 8.34 14.44 7.15
N THR A 138 7.29 15.12 6.75
CA THR A 138 7.38 16.45 6.14
C THR A 138 7.56 17.55 7.17
N ASP A 139 6.85 17.47 8.29
CA ASP A 139 6.77 18.57 9.25
C ASP A 139 7.90 18.55 10.30
N TYR A 140 8.46 17.36 10.57
CA TYR A 140 9.50 17.24 11.58
C TYR A 140 10.87 17.66 11.07
N VAL A 141 11.54 18.48 11.88
CA VAL A 141 12.94 18.89 11.69
C VAL A 141 13.64 18.94 13.05
N LEU A 142 14.69 18.16 13.23
CA LEU A 142 15.62 18.34 14.36
C LEU A 142 16.73 19.30 13.93
N VAL A 143 16.69 20.54 14.41
CA VAL A 143 17.75 21.52 14.17
C VAL A 143 18.92 21.25 15.14
N LEU A 144 20.14 21.21 14.59
CA LEU A 144 21.39 21.14 15.31
C LEU A 144 22.03 22.53 15.27
N ASP A 145 22.25 23.10 16.44
CA ASP A 145 22.60 24.51 16.59
C ASP A 145 24.11 24.77 16.71
N SER A 146 24.88 23.74 17.01
CA SER A 146 26.31 23.87 17.30
C SER A 146 27.18 22.79 16.65
N GLU A 147 28.48 23.09 16.47
CA GLU A 147 29.46 22.11 16.01
C GLU A 147 29.55 20.89 16.95
N ALA A 148 29.28 21.06 18.25
CA ALA A 148 29.25 19.95 19.20
C ALA A 148 28.14 18.94 18.91
N ASP A 149 27.06 19.36 18.27
CA ASP A 149 25.95 18.47 17.88
C ASP A 149 26.31 17.58 16.68
N LEU A 150 27.37 17.96 15.95
CA LEU A 150 27.88 17.22 14.80
C LEU A 150 28.94 16.17 15.15
N ALA A 151 29.22 15.98 16.43
CA ALA A 151 30.23 15.01 16.87
C ALA A 151 29.97 13.62 16.28
N GLY A 152 30.99 13.00 15.69
CA GLY A 152 30.92 11.71 15.02
C GLY A 152 30.42 11.75 13.56
N LEU A 153 29.78 12.83 13.12
CA LEU A 153 29.22 12.88 11.77
C LEU A 153 30.31 13.07 10.70
N PRO A 154 30.36 12.22 9.66
CA PRO A 154 31.28 12.38 8.55
C PRO A 154 30.97 13.64 7.71
N PRO A 155 31.94 14.18 6.96
CA PRO A 155 31.78 15.43 6.19
C PRO A 155 30.59 15.42 5.22
N SER A 156 30.33 14.30 4.56
CA SER A 156 29.18 14.15 3.64
C SER A 156 27.82 14.29 4.36
N LEU A 157 27.72 13.75 5.56
CA LEU A 157 26.49 13.85 6.35
C LEU A 157 26.30 15.27 6.92
N ARG A 158 27.39 15.93 7.32
CA ARG A 158 27.34 17.36 7.73
C ARG A 158 26.88 18.25 6.58
N ALA A 159 27.39 18.03 5.37
CA ALA A 159 26.96 18.77 4.17
C ALA A 159 25.49 18.54 3.84
N ALA A 160 25.03 17.28 3.90
CA ALA A 160 23.63 16.94 3.69
C ALA A 160 22.71 17.58 4.75
N ALA A 161 23.13 17.57 6.02
CA ALA A 161 22.37 18.20 7.11
C ALA A 161 22.32 19.74 6.96
N SER A 162 23.41 20.38 6.48
CA SER A 162 23.41 21.82 6.17
C SER A 162 22.43 22.16 5.04
N ALA A 163 22.46 21.41 3.93
CA ALA A 163 21.52 21.59 2.82
C ALA A 163 20.06 21.37 3.25
N ALA A 164 19.81 20.36 4.11
CA ALA A 164 18.50 20.11 4.68
C ALA A 164 18.01 21.29 5.54
N ALA A 165 18.88 21.87 6.38
CA ALA A 165 18.55 23.03 7.19
C ALA A 165 18.22 24.25 6.33
N GLU A 166 19.01 24.52 5.30
CA GLU A 166 18.78 25.64 4.37
C GLU A 166 17.42 25.48 3.67
N SER A 167 17.09 24.28 3.17
CA SER A 167 15.79 24.00 2.51
C SER A 167 14.58 24.15 3.43
N ARG A 168 14.81 24.11 4.76
CA ARG A 168 13.79 24.27 5.81
C ARG A 168 13.82 25.65 6.49
N GLY A 169 14.54 26.62 5.94
CA GLY A 169 14.62 27.98 6.47
C GLY A 169 15.53 28.17 7.68
N HIS A 170 16.40 27.22 7.97
CA HIS A 170 17.38 27.27 9.09
C HIS A 170 18.82 27.49 8.57
N ALA A 171 19.01 28.49 7.71
CA ALA A 171 20.33 28.80 7.14
C ALA A 171 21.42 28.96 8.21
N GLY A 172 22.61 28.42 7.95
CA GLY A 172 23.75 28.46 8.89
C GLY A 172 23.70 27.44 10.02
N LYS A 173 22.71 26.55 10.01
CA LYS A 173 22.55 25.42 10.94
C LYS A 173 22.58 24.08 10.19
N TRP A 174 22.32 23.01 10.90
CA TRP A 174 22.18 21.66 10.36
C TRP A 174 20.82 21.10 10.78
N ALA A 175 20.26 20.21 9.96
CA ALA A 175 18.96 19.59 10.24
C ALA A 175 18.97 18.09 9.94
N ILE A 176 18.35 17.33 10.83
CA ILE A 176 18.05 15.92 10.63
C ILE A 176 16.54 15.81 10.41
N LEU A 177 16.17 15.26 9.24
CA LEU A 177 14.79 15.08 8.83
C LEU A 177 14.26 13.72 9.29
N ASN A 178 12.94 13.57 9.32
CA ASN A 178 12.27 12.32 9.73
C ASN A 178 12.17 11.30 8.60
N THR A 179 13.11 11.31 7.67
CA THR A 179 13.24 10.35 6.58
C THR A 179 14.28 9.28 6.91
N ARG A 180 14.14 8.10 6.31
CA ARG A 180 15.10 7.00 6.49
C ARG A 180 16.53 7.42 6.12
N SER A 181 16.68 8.12 4.99
CA SER A 181 17.98 8.59 4.47
C SER A 181 18.68 9.60 5.38
N SER A 182 17.95 10.32 6.22
CA SER A 182 18.51 11.25 7.22
C SER A 182 18.73 10.55 8.58
N MET A 183 17.74 9.75 9.01
CA MET A 183 17.76 9.10 10.33
C MET A 183 18.84 8.02 10.43
N GLU A 184 18.88 7.04 9.51
CA GLU A 184 19.82 5.90 9.61
C GLU A 184 21.29 6.32 9.69
N PRO A 185 21.81 7.20 8.83
CA PRO A 185 23.18 7.65 8.95
C PRO A 185 23.44 8.43 10.24
N PHE A 186 22.48 9.24 10.70
CA PHE A 186 22.63 9.96 11.94
C PHE A 186 22.73 9.02 13.15
N LEU A 187 21.87 7.99 13.21
CA LEU A 187 21.94 6.97 14.27
C LEU A 187 23.25 6.17 14.23
N THR A 188 23.80 5.97 13.02
CA THR A 188 25.05 5.20 12.83
C THR A 188 26.27 5.94 13.30
N TYR A 189 26.37 7.24 13.01
CA TYR A 189 27.64 7.97 13.14
C TYR A 189 27.67 8.99 14.28
N SER A 190 26.53 9.53 14.73
CA SER A 190 26.52 10.57 15.75
C SER A 190 27.02 10.04 17.10
N ASP A 191 27.94 10.76 17.75
CA ASP A 191 28.37 10.49 19.12
C ASP A 191 27.34 10.96 20.16
N ARG A 192 26.38 11.83 19.77
CA ARG A 192 25.37 12.41 20.63
C ARG A 192 24.23 11.43 20.88
N ARG A 193 24.34 10.63 21.92
CA ARG A 193 23.34 9.62 22.31
C ARG A 193 21.96 10.21 22.56
N ASP A 194 21.89 11.37 23.18
CA ASP A 194 20.67 12.11 23.48
C ASP A 194 19.93 12.53 22.19
N LEU A 195 20.66 13.00 21.18
CA LEU A 195 20.10 13.36 19.88
C LEU A 195 19.71 12.11 19.08
N ARG A 196 20.51 11.02 19.15
CA ARG A 196 20.12 9.73 18.54
C ARG A 196 18.81 9.21 19.12
N GLU A 197 18.62 9.26 20.44
CA GLU A 197 17.38 8.85 21.08
C GLU A 197 16.19 9.68 20.57
N LYS A 198 16.34 11.00 20.46
CA LYS A 198 15.34 11.91 19.92
C LYS A 198 14.91 11.53 18.50
N VAL A 199 15.90 11.38 17.60
CA VAL A 199 15.69 11.00 16.21
C VAL A 199 15.03 9.63 16.11
N TRP A 200 15.49 8.65 16.89
CA TRP A 200 14.93 7.31 16.92
C TRP A 200 13.45 7.33 17.36
N ARG A 201 13.14 7.98 18.47
CA ARG A 201 11.77 8.06 18.98
C ARG A 201 10.84 8.67 17.96
N THR A 202 11.21 9.80 17.37
CA THR A 202 10.40 10.50 16.38
C THR A 202 10.18 9.65 15.13
N TYR A 203 11.21 8.96 14.65
CA TYR A 203 11.08 8.12 13.45
C TYR A 203 10.14 6.92 13.67
N PHE A 204 10.26 6.24 14.82
CA PHE A 204 9.45 5.04 15.11
C PHE A 204 8.04 5.34 15.64
N SER A 205 7.73 6.59 15.96
CA SER A 205 6.36 7.04 16.29
C SER A 205 5.62 7.70 15.13
N ARG A 206 6.16 7.66 13.91
CA ARG A 206 5.47 8.21 12.74
C ARG A 206 4.11 7.54 12.52
N GLY A 207 3.11 8.35 12.20
CA GLY A 207 1.72 7.93 12.05
C GLY A 207 0.93 7.85 13.35
N ASP A 208 1.58 8.01 14.51
CA ASP A 208 0.96 7.94 15.85
C ASP A 208 0.67 9.33 16.46
N ASN A 209 0.95 10.39 15.69
CA ASN A 209 0.85 11.78 16.15
C ASN A 209 -0.37 12.51 15.55
N GLY A 210 -1.27 11.81 14.86
CA GLY A 210 -2.46 12.38 14.20
C GLY A 210 -3.78 12.07 14.88
#